data_347d5204c8734a036625fad3dca7288e
#
_entry.id   347d5204c8734a036625fad3dca7288e
#
_cell.length_a   1.000
_cell.length_b   1.000
_cell.length_c   1.000
_cell.angle_alpha   90.00
_cell.angle_beta   90.00
_cell.angle_gamma   90.00
#
_symmetry.space_group_name_H-M   'P 1'
#
loop_
_entity.id
_entity.type
_entity.pdbx_description
1 polymer ?
#
loop_
_entity_poly.entity_id
_entity_poly.type
_entity_poly.pdbx_seq_one_letter_code
_entity_poly.pdbx_strand_id
1 'polypeptide(L)'
;YAPTLQFALNHRFFTVILAVSLFIITIGGIKGSVIQFTFFPVIERNEIPVNLSMPAGTREVVTNERLERIEAAIWAVNDELKAKNKDDVNVVQKIERKIGPATQDGSINAILVGSEDRSASAMELAAMFREKLGPMDDAEKLTFGSASAFGKPVAITFLGENQEELELAKEELKMAMQALPELQDVVESVQKGRREITLTLKEKAYILGFNEAQILGQIRQGYFGYEAQRLQRGKDEVKVWVRYDEKQRGSIYELEDMKIRTLDGKEIPLRELADFSISRGVVGINHLDGQKQVTVEAELSSNKVSAPEIIAQIKEEIIPTILSKHQGISPLYEGQNREADKTQKSSRFALPFVLVCILCIITFIVVNTFECRVY
;
A
#
# COMPACT_ATOMS: atom_id res chain seq x y z
N TYR A 1 51.73 -9.09 -9.51
CA TYR A 1 51.47 -9.46 -8.11
C TYR A 1 52.74 -9.42 -7.24
N ALA A 2 53.82 -10.12 -7.63
CA ALA A 2 55.05 -10.22 -6.84
C ALA A 2 55.69 -8.86 -6.47
N PRO A 3 55.86 -7.88 -7.38
CA PRO A 3 56.47 -6.59 -7.03
C PRO A 3 55.59 -5.74 -6.10
N THR A 4 54.27 -5.80 -6.26
CA THR A 4 53.32 -5.09 -5.39
C THR A 4 53.34 -5.68 -3.98
N LEU A 5 53.41 -7.00 -3.86
CA LEU A 5 53.52 -7.69 -2.57
C LEU A 5 54.84 -7.36 -1.87
N GLN A 6 55.98 -7.37 -2.59
CA GLN A 6 57.26 -7.00 -2.05
C GLN A 6 57.29 -5.54 -1.57
N PHE A 7 56.70 -4.61 -2.31
CA PHE A 7 56.57 -3.22 -1.88
C PHE A 7 55.76 -3.11 -0.59
N ALA A 8 54.61 -3.77 -0.52
CA ALA A 8 53.73 -3.77 0.65
C ALA A 8 54.42 -4.35 1.90
N LEU A 9 55.17 -5.42 1.74
CA LEU A 9 55.97 -6.06 2.83
C LEU A 9 57.15 -5.20 3.28
N ASN A 10 57.85 -4.53 2.35
CA ASN A 10 58.98 -3.65 2.68
C ASN A 10 58.51 -2.35 3.36
N HIS A 11 57.34 -1.87 3.04
CA HIS A 11 56.76 -0.63 3.60
C HIS A 11 55.51 -0.92 4.45
N ARG A 12 55.59 -1.87 5.36
CA ARG A 12 54.46 -2.39 6.15
C ARG A 12 53.64 -1.32 6.88
N PHE A 13 54.33 -0.33 7.52
CA PHE A 13 53.63 0.75 8.20
C PHE A 13 52.82 1.61 7.23
N PHE A 14 53.38 1.91 6.06
CA PHE A 14 52.69 2.67 5.01
C PHE A 14 51.44 1.91 4.50
N THR A 15 51.57 0.59 4.29
CA THR A 15 50.46 -0.26 3.83
C THR A 15 49.31 -0.31 4.85
N VAL A 16 49.63 -0.44 6.14
CA VAL A 16 48.62 -0.45 7.21
C VAL A 16 47.96 0.93 7.33
N ILE A 17 48.76 2.03 7.32
CA ILE A 17 48.19 3.40 7.38
C ILE A 17 47.31 3.67 6.20
N LEU A 18 47.69 3.25 4.98
CA LEU A 18 46.86 3.40 3.79
C LEU A 18 45.52 2.67 3.92
N ALA A 19 45.55 1.41 4.40
CA ALA A 19 44.32 0.64 4.61
C ALA A 19 43.40 1.26 5.66
N VAL A 20 43.96 1.72 6.79
CA VAL A 20 43.20 2.42 7.84
C VAL A 20 42.63 3.75 7.36
N SER A 21 43.44 4.51 6.59
CA SER A 21 42.98 5.79 6.02
C SER A 21 41.83 5.59 5.04
N LEU A 22 41.92 4.58 4.16
CA LEU A 22 40.84 4.25 3.22
C LEU A 22 39.54 3.86 3.97
N PHE A 23 39.70 3.11 5.05
CA PHE A 23 38.58 2.71 5.90
C PHE A 23 37.91 3.91 6.60
N ILE A 24 38.72 4.84 7.16
CA ILE A 24 38.18 6.08 7.78
C ILE A 24 37.46 6.95 6.74
N ILE A 25 38.02 7.09 5.53
CA ILE A 25 37.40 7.83 4.42
C ILE A 25 36.05 7.19 4.04
N THR A 26 36.00 5.85 3.96
CA THR A 26 34.75 5.14 3.65
C THR A 26 33.67 5.37 4.71
N ILE A 27 34.03 5.26 6.01
CA ILE A 27 33.09 5.57 7.10
C ILE A 27 32.67 7.03 7.07
N GLY A 28 33.59 7.95 6.80
CA GLY A 28 33.29 9.37 6.64
C GLY A 28 32.35 9.63 5.48
N GLY A 29 32.52 8.95 4.34
CA GLY A 29 31.65 9.04 3.18
C GLY A 29 30.23 8.55 3.46
N ILE A 30 30.09 7.45 4.20
CA ILE A 30 28.79 6.91 4.62
C ILE A 30 28.08 7.89 5.60
N LYS A 31 28.80 8.36 6.63
CA LYS A 31 28.23 9.32 7.59
C LYS A 31 27.93 10.70 7.01
N GLY A 32 28.68 11.10 6.00
CA GLY A 32 28.50 12.35 5.29
C GLY A 32 27.45 12.30 4.17
N SER A 33 26.69 11.20 4.05
CA SER A 33 25.68 10.97 2.99
C SER A 33 26.25 11.10 1.55
N VAL A 34 27.57 11.04 1.39
CA VAL A 34 28.22 11.02 0.07
C VAL A 34 28.05 9.64 -0.57
N ILE A 35 28.09 8.58 0.28
CA ILE A 35 27.80 7.20 -0.12
C ILE A 35 26.42 6.86 0.46
N GLN A 36 25.42 6.85 -0.39
CA GLN A 36 24.06 6.46 -0.01
C GLN A 36 24.03 4.95 0.28
N PHE A 37 23.46 4.59 1.41
CA PHE A 37 23.31 3.21 1.82
C PHE A 37 21.86 2.80 1.76
N THR A 38 21.53 1.87 0.87
CA THR A 38 20.20 1.27 0.78
C THR A 38 20.28 -0.16 1.30
N PHE A 39 19.59 -0.44 2.41
CA PHE A 39 19.61 -1.76 3.02
C PHE A 39 18.88 -2.80 2.18
N PHE A 40 17.75 -2.42 1.61
CA PHE A 40 16.98 -3.23 0.66
C PHE A 40 17.04 -2.58 -0.73
N PRO A 41 18.00 -2.95 -1.58
CA PRO A 41 18.00 -2.46 -2.95
C PRO A 41 16.75 -2.98 -3.68
N VAL A 42 16.20 -2.17 -4.57
CA VAL A 42 15.13 -2.61 -5.45
C VAL A 42 15.67 -3.70 -6.35
N ILE A 43 15.16 -4.93 -6.16
CA ILE A 43 15.53 -6.07 -6.99
C ILE A 43 14.74 -5.97 -8.29
N GLU A 44 15.45 -5.97 -9.41
CA GLU A 44 14.82 -6.01 -10.73
C GLU A 44 14.03 -7.30 -10.89
N ARG A 45 12.76 -7.18 -11.23
CA ARG A 45 11.86 -8.32 -11.43
C ARG A 45 11.33 -8.32 -12.86
N ASN A 46 10.98 -9.51 -13.33
CA ASN A 46 10.36 -9.68 -14.63
C ASN A 46 8.82 -9.70 -14.54
N GLU A 47 8.28 -9.02 -13.55
CA GLU A 47 6.84 -8.85 -13.35
C GLU A 47 6.53 -7.51 -12.69
N ILE A 48 5.43 -6.91 -13.10
CA ILE A 48 4.88 -5.69 -12.50
C ILE A 48 3.46 -5.99 -12.03
N PRO A 49 3.24 -6.17 -10.71
CA PRO A 49 1.90 -6.28 -10.16
C PRO A 49 1.24 -4.90 -10.12
N VAL A 50 0.05 -4.82 -10.65
CA VAL A 50 -0.84 -3.65 -10.56
C VAL A 50 -2.04 -4.05 -9.73
N ASN A 51 -2.26 -3.37 -8.61
CA ASN A 51 -3.39 -3.65 -7.74
C ASN A 51 -4.37 -2.49 -7.78
N LEU A 52 -5.62 -2.84 -8.09
CA LEU A 52 -6.75 -1.93 -8.13
C LEU A 52 -7.71 -2.28 -7.00
N SER A 53 -8.15 -1.27 -6.26
CA SER A 53 -9.26 -1.40 -5.33
C SER A 53 -10.26 -0.28 -5.59
N MET A 54 -11.45 -0.67 -5.97
CA MET A 54 -12.58 0.24 -6.17
C MET A 54 -13.30 0.47 -4.84
N PRO A 55 -14.14 1.49 -4.72
CA PRO A 55 -14.97 1.70 -3.54
C PRO A 55 -15.74 0.45 -3.14
N ALA A 56 -15.78 0.16 -1.84
CA ALA A 56 -16.42 -1.03 -1.30
C ALA A 56 -17.89 -1.11 -1.76
N GLY A 57 -18.28 -2.28 -2.31
CA GLY A 57 -19.60 -2.51 -2.89
C GLY A 57 -19.67 -2.26 -4.41
N THR A 58 -18.58 -1.90 -5.07
CA THR A 58 -18.53 -1.82 -6.53
C THR A 58 -18.79 -3.19 -7.14
N ARG A 59 -19.61 -3.21 -8.21
CA ARG A 59 -19.94 -4.43 -8.93
C ARG A 59 -18.72 -4.93 -9.74
N GLU A 60 -18.58 -6.22 -9.84
CA GLU A 60 -17.52 -6.89 -10.58
C GLU A 60 -17.35 -6.38 -12.03
N VAL A 61 -18.46 -6.11 -12.72
CA VAL A 61 -18.45 -5.57 -14.08
C VAL A 61 -17.67 -4.25 -14.16
N VAL A 62 -17.92 -3.33 -13.21
CA VAL A 62 -17.23 -2.03 -13.17
C VAL A 62 -15.72 -2.22 -12.88
N THR A 63 -15.40 -3.10 -11.93
CA THR A 63 -14.00 -3.43 -11.62
C THR A 63 -13.31 -4.02 -12.85
N ASN A 64 -13.99 -4.91 -13.58
CA ASN A 64 -13.46 -5.50 -14.80
C ASN A 64 -13.21 -4.46 -15.90
N GLU A 65 -14.13 -3.52 -16.12
CA GLU A 65 -13.95 -2.41 -17.07
C GLU A 65 -12.71 -1.56 -16.74
N ARG A 66 -12.44 -1.33 -15.44
CA ARG A 66 -11.24 -0.60 -15.01
C ARG A 66 -9.97 -1.39 -15.23
N LEU A 67 -10.01 -2.70 -14.97
CA LEU A 67 -8.87 -3.58 -15.27
C LEU A 67 -8.60 -3.64 -16.78
N GLU A 68 -9.63 -3.67 -17.63
CA GLU A 68 -9.47 -3.62 -19.10
C GLU A 68 -8.81 -2.32 -19.55
N ARG A 69 -9.15 -1.18 -18.94
CA ARG A 69 -8.48 0.08 -19.21
C ARG A 69 -6.99 0.06 -18.82
N ILE A 70 -6.66 -0.55 -17.68
CA ILE A 70 -5.25 -0.71 -17.22
C ILE A 70 -4.51 -1.63 -18.20
N GLU A 71 -5.10 -2.76 -18.58
CA GLU A 71 -4.52 -3.71 -19.52
C GLU A 71 -4.24 -3.04 -20.90
N ALA A 72 -5.19 -2.26 -21.39
CA ALA A 72 -5.02 -1.51 -22.64
C ALA A 72 -3.87 -0.50 -22.56
N ALA A 73 -3.71 0.18 -21.43
CA ALA A 73 -2.59 1.11 -21.20
C ALA A 73 -1.24 0.38 -21.21
N ILE A 74 -1.16 -0.81 -20.61
CA ILE A 74 0.07 -1.63 -20.59
C ILE A 74 0.44 -2.07 -22.01
N TRP A 75 -0.52 -2.56 -22.79
CA TRP A 75 -0.28 -2.95 -24.17
C TRP A 75 0.09 -1.75 -25.06
N ALA A 76 -0.52 -0.58 -24.85
CA ALA A 76 -0.16 0.63 -25.59
C ALA A 76 1.30 1.05 -25.37
N VAL A 77 1.80 0.96 -24.12
CA VAL A 77 3.23 1.22 -23.84
C VAL A 77 4.12 0.15 -24.47
N ASN A 78 3.71 -1.12 -24.42
CA ASN A 78 4.44 -2.20 -25.09
C ASN A 78 4.61 -1.93 -26.59
N ASP A 79 3.55 -1.50 -27.26
CA ASP A 79 3.56 -1.20 -28.69
C ASP A 79 4.42 0.03 -29.02
N GLU A 80 4.40 1.07 -28.16
CA GLU A 80 5.27 2.24 -28.30
C GLU A 80 6.76 1.88 -28.14
N LEU A 81 7.09 1.01 -27.18
CA LEU A 81 8.46 0.57 -26.99
C LEU A 81 8.93 -0.35 -28.11
N LYS A 82 8.05 -1.25 -28.57
CA LYS A 82 8.29 -2.11 -29.72
C LYS A 82 8.59 -1.30 -30.99
N ALA A 83 7.82 -0.26 -31.23
CA ALA A 83 8.06 0.64 -32.39
C ALA A 83 9.37 1.43 -32.31
N LYS A 84 9.89 1.68 -31.09
CA LYS A 84 11.17 2.36 -30.87
C LYS A 84 12.38 1.43 -30.93
N ASN A 85 12.21 0.16 -30.61
CA ASN A 85 13.26 -0.85 -30.62
C ASN A 85 13.42 -1.45 -32.02
N LYS A 86 14.67 -1.50 -32.49
CA LYS A 86 14.99 -2.08 -33.82
C LYS A 86 14.75 -3.59 -33.94
N ASP A 87 14.64 -4.28 -32.80
CA ASP A 87 14.56 -5.76 -32.74
C ASP A 87 13.12 -6.29 -32.70
N ASP A 88 12.10 -5.44 -32.80
CA ASP A 88 10.66 -5.79 -32.83
C ASP A 88 10.21 -6.73 -31.69
N VAL A 89 10.90 -6.67 -30.53
CA VAL A 89 10.63 -7.55 -29.37
C VAL A 89 9.61 -6.89 -28.44
N ASN A 90 8.59 -7.66 -28.04
CA ASN A 90 7.65 -7.26 -27.01
C ASN A 90 8.35 -7.19 -25.65
N VAL A 91 8.20 -6.11 -24.92
CA VAL A 91 8.68 -5.97 -23.54
C VAL A 91 7.75 -6.69 -22.57
N VAL A 92 6.44 -6.68 -22.84
CA VAL A 92 5.43 -7.42 -22.08
C VAL A 92 5.13 -8.74 -22.82
N GLN A 93 5.39 -9.86 -22.16
CA GLN A 93 5.11 -11.19 -22.70
C GLN A 93 3.66 -11.61 -22.50
N LYS A 94 3.14 -11.37 -21.30
CA LYS A 94 1.83 -11.87 -20.88
C LYS A 94 1.25 -10.96 -19.81
N ILE A 95 -0.07 -10.85 -19.81
CA ILE A 95 -0.83 -10.20 -18.74
C ILE A 95 -1.74 -11.23 -18.07
N GLU A 96 -1.70 -11.29 -16.77
CA GLU A 96 -2.61 -12.06 -15.96
C GLU A 96 -3.55 -11.11 -15.22
N ARG A 97 -4.85 -11.24 -15.46
CA ARG A 97 -5.89 -10.44 -14.82
C ARG A 97 -6.69 -11.30 -13.86
N LYS A 98 -6.93 -10.77 -12.66
CA LYS A 98 -7.69 -11.45 -11.61
C LYS A 98 -8.60 -10.45 -10.90
N ILE A 99 -9.84 -10.87 -10.62
CA ILE A 99 -10.77 -10.16 -9.73
C ILE A 99 -10.90 -10.98 -8.46
N GLY A 100 -10.87 -10.33 -7.32
CA GLY A 100 -10.99 -10.94 -6.01
C GLY A 100 -9.88 -10.52 -5.04
N PRO A 101 -10.06 -10.82 -3.73
CA PRO A 101 -11.10 -11.69 -3.15
C PRO A 101 -12.52 -11.09 -3.11
N ALA A 102 -12.68 -9.77 -3.15
CA ALA A 102 -13.97 -9.11 -3.23
C ALA A 102 -14.20 -8.56 -4.65
N THR A 103 -15.46 -8.27 -5.02
CA THR A 103 -15.84 -7.79 -6.35
C THR A 103 -15.24 -6.44 -6.72
N GLN A 104 -14.90 -5.62 -5.73
CA GLN A 104 -14.23 -4.34 -5.90
C GLN A 104 -12.72 -4.43 -6.05
N ASP A 105 -12.11 -5.58 -5.73
CA ASP A 105 -10.67 -5.75 -5.80
C ASP A 105 -10.26 -6.48 -7.08
N GLY A 106 -9.23 -5.95 -7.72
CA GLY A 106 -8.68 -6.54 -8.92
C GLY A 106 -7.17 -6.39 -8.99
N SER A 107 -6.53 -7.26 -9.71
CA SER A 107 -5.09 -7.20 -9.96
C SER A 107 -4.75 -7.57 -11.39
N ILE A 108 -3.73 -6.93 -11.89
CA ILE A 108 -3.06 -7.29 -13.14
C ILE A 108 -1.61 -7.60 -12.82
N ASN A 109 -1.11 -8.71 -13.29
CA ASN A 109 0.32 -9.00 -13.26
C ASN A 109 0.87 -8.99 -14.70
N ALA A 110 1.64 -7.96 -15.03
CA ALA A 110 2.31 -7.85 -16.32
C ALA A 110 3.65 -8.59 -16.24
N ILE A 111 3.77 -9.69 -16.99
CA ILE A 111 4.98 -10.50 -17.08
C ILE A 111 5.84 -9.94 -18.22
N LEU A 112 7.07 -9.57 -17.88
CA LEU A 112 8.03 -8.93 -18.77
C LEU A 112 9.04 -9.94 -19.33
N VAL A 113 9.71 -9.57 -20.42
CA VAL A 113 10.94 -10.26 -20.84
C VAL A 113 12.05 -10.08 -19.80
N GLY A 114 13.10 -10.91 -19.91
CA GLY A 114 14.27 -10.82 -19.04
C GLY A 114 14.84 -9.39 -18.95
N SER A 115 15.41 -9.04 -17.80
CA SER A 115 16.00 -7.70 -17.63
C SER A 115 17.17 -7.44 -18.56
N GLU A 116 17.85 -8.49 -19.00
CA GLU A 116 18.93 -8.46 -19.99
C GLU A 116 18.44 -8.18 -21.43
N ASP A 117 17.16 -8.49 -21.73
CA ASP A 117 16.57 -8.36 -23.07
C ASP A 117 15.75 -7.06 -23.23
N ARG A 118 15.72 -6.20 -22.22
CA ARG A 118 14.96 -4.96 -22.23
C ARG A 118 15.80 -3.74 -21.83
N SER A 119 15.48 -2.60 -22.44
CA SER A 119 16.21 -1.35 -22.20
C SER A 119 15.71 -0.55 -20.99
N ALA A 120 14.47 -0.82 -20.52
CA ALA A 120 13.83 -0.12 -19.40
C ALA A 120 13.68 -1.04 -18.20
N SER A 121 13.92 -0.52 -17.00
CA SER A 121 13.70 -1.23 -15.75
C SER A 121 12.20 -1.44 -15.46
N ALA A 122 11.85 -2.40 -14.61
CA ALA A 122 10.46 -2.64 -14.20
C ALA A 122 9.83 -1.38 -13.56
N MET A 123 10.61 -0.59 -12.83
CA MET A 123 10.13 0.65 -12.22
C MET A 123 9.86 1.73 -13.29
N GLU A 124 10.72 1.88 -14.28
CA GLU A 124 10.49 2.81 -15.39
C GLU A 124 9.27 2.41 -16.21
N LEU A 125 9.10 1.10 -16.47
CA LEU A 125 7.91 0.58 -17.14
C LEU A 125 6.63 0.84 -16.33
N ALA A 126 6.68 0.63 -15.02
CA ALA A 126 5.54 0.92 -14.14
C ALA A 126 5.16 2.42 -14.17
N ALA A 127 6.16 3.32 -14.22
CA ALA A 127 5.92 4.74 -14.38
C ALA A 127 5.30 5.08 -15.76
N MET A 128 5.77 4.47 -16.85
CA MET A 128 5.19 4.62 -18.19
C MET A 128 3.75 4.09 -18.25
N PHE A 129 3.45 2.95 -17.63
CA PHE A 129 2.10 2.41 -17.55
C PHE A 129 1.15 3.37 -16.81
N ARG A 130 1.61 3.95 -15.70
CA ARG A 130 0.85 4.93 -14.93
C ARG A 130 0.59 6.21 -15.74
N GLU A 131 1.60 6.75 -16.41
CA GLU A 131 1.47 7.93 -17.24
C GLU A 131 0.49 7.69 -18.39
N LYS A 132 0.59 6.54 -19.07
CA LYS A 132 -0.29 6.17 -20.17
C LYS A 132 -1.73 5.95 -19.74
N LEU A 133 -1.95 5.39 -18.56
CA LEU A 133 -3.27 5.18 -18.00
C LEU A 133 -3.97 6.51 -17.67
N GLY A 134 -3.20 7.47 -17.17
CA GLY A 134 -3.71 8.73 -16.63
C GLY A 134 -4.47 8.55 -15.30
N PRO A 135 -5.12 9.61 -14.81
CA PRO A 135 -5.83 9.58 -13.53
C PRO A 135 -7.02 8.59 -13.56
N MET A 136 -7.26 7.95 -12.42
CA MET A 136 -8.39 7.07 -12.17
C MET A 136 -9.04 7.47 -10.83
N ASP A 137 -9.78 8.58 -10.87
CA ASP A 137 -10.32 9.23 -9.66
C ASP A 137 -11.42 8.43 -8.96
N ASP A 138 -11.99 7.44 -9.64
CA ASP A 138 -12.99 6.53 -9.12
C ASP A 138 -12.42 5.32 -8.38
N ALA A 139 -11.10 5.11 -8.43
CA ALA A 139 -10.43 4.07 -7.66
C ALA A 139 -10.06 4.57 -6.26
N GLU A 140 -10.28 3.74 -5.24
CA GLU A 140 -9.79 4.04 -3.88
C GLU A 140 -8.28 3.80 -3.75
N LYS A 141 -7.80 2.76 -4.43
CA LYS A 141 -6.40 2.39 -4.42
C LYS A 141 -5.99 1.89 -5.79
N LEU A 142 -4.94 2.46 -6.33
CA LEU A 142 -4.27 1.99 -7.52
C LEU A 142 -2.77 2.05 -7.29
N THR A 143 -2.11 0.91 -7.37
CA THR A 143 -0.66 0.83 -7.14
C THR A 143 0.01 0.06 -8.27
N PHE A 144 1.13 0.60 -8.74
CA PHE A 144 2.04 -0.05 -9.67
C PHE A 144 3.34 -0.30 -8.94
N GLY A 145 3.67 -1.53 -8.65
CA GLY A 145 4.90 -1.76 -7.91
C GLY A 145 5.26 -3.22 -7.75
N SER A 146 6.49 -3.46 -7.39
CA SER A 146 6.96 -4.79 -7.05
C SER A 146 6.45 -5.19 -5.67
N ALA A 147 5.90 -6.40 -5.56
CA ALA A 147 5.64 -6.98 -4.26
C ALA A 147 6.99 -7.20 -3.54
N SER A 148 7.23 -6.47 -2.46
CA SER A 148 8.36 -6.74 -1.56
C SER A 148 7.90 -7.67 -0.44
N ALA A 149 8.70 -8.68 -0.12
CA ALA A 149 8.45 -9.57 1.01
C ALA A 149 8.52 -8.83 2.37
N PHE A 150 9.12 -7.67 2.39
CA PHE A 150 9.34 -6.85 3.60
C PHE A 150 8.40 -5.63 3.70
N GLY A 151 7.33 -5.60 2.89
CA GLY A 151 6.39 -4.48 2.84
C GLY A 151 6.87 -3.31 1.97
N LYS A 152 6.18 -2.19 2.07
CA LYS A 152 6.49 -0.98 1.32
C LYS A 152 7.77 -0.31 1.83
N PRO A 153 8.51 0.41 0.95
CA PRO A 153 9.72 1.15 1.33
C PRO A 153 9.47 2.18 2.42
N VAL A 154 8.35 2.90 2.33
CA VAL A 154 7.91 3.87 3.33
C VAL A 154 6.56 3.41 3.88
N ALA A 155 6.51 3.10 5.17
CA ALA A 155 5.30 2.75 5.89
C ALA A 155 5.35 3.39 7.28
N ILE A 156 4.38 4.26 7.57
CA ILE A 156 4.28 4.97 8.83
C ILE A 156 2.93 4.68 9.45
N THR A 157 2.96 4.20 10.67
CA THR A 157 1.79 3.81 11.44
C THR A 157 1.60 4.79 12.60
N PHE A 158 0.39 5.25 12.80
CA PHE A 158 -0.01 5.92 14.02
C PHE A 158 -0.75 4.96 14.93
N LEU A 159 -0.39 4.99 16.20
CA LEU A 159 -1.02 4.23 17.28
C LEU A 159 -1.71 5.20 18.23
N GLY A 160 -2.91 4.85 18.69
CA GLY A 160 -3.66 5.65 19.65
C GLY A 160 -4.99 4.99 20.05
N GLU A 161 -5.66 5.58 21.04
CA GLU A 161 -6.95 5.09 21.53
C GLU A 161 -8.14 5.73 20.79
N ASN A 162 -8.01 7.02 20.47
CA ASN A 162 -9.07 7.80 19.83
C ASN A 162 -9.05 7.61 18.31
N GLN A 163 -10.11 7.01 17.77
CA GLN A 163 -10.25 6.73 16.35
C GLN A 163 -10.35 8.01 15.51
N GLU A 164 -11.04 9.03 15.98
CA GLU A 164 -11.24 10.27 15.21
C GLU A 164 -9.92 11.02 15.05
N GLU A 165 -9.13 11.13 16.13
CA GLU A 165 -7.82 11.76 16.08
C GLU A 165 -6.84 10.99 15.17
N LEU A 166 -6.89 9.64 15.22
CA LEU A 166 -6.08 8.80 14.34
C LEU A 166 -6.43 9.01 12.87
N GLU A 167 -7.73 9.11 12.54
CA GLU A 167 -8.17 9.36 11.17
C GLU A 167 -7.75 10.74 10.66
N LEU A 168 -7.87 11.78 11.49
CA LEU A 168 -7.43 13.14 11.15
C LEU A 168 -5.91 13.20 10.93
N ALA A 169 -5.14 12.64 11.86
CA ALA A 169 -3.68 12.58 11.75
C ALA A 169 -3.22 11.78 10.53
N LYS A 170 -3.91 10.68 10.22
CA LYS A 170 -3.65 9.86 9.02
C LYS A 170 -3.87 10.65 7.73
N GLU A 171 -4.98 11.39 7.62
CA GLU A 171 -5.25 12.20 6.42
C GLU A 171 -4.22 13.34 6.28
N GLU A 172 -3.81 14.00 7.38
CA GLU A 172 -2.73 14.99 7.34
C GLU A 172 -1.40 14.37 6.88
N LEU A 173 -1.04 13.20 7.41
CA LEU A 173 0.17 12.48 6.99
C LEU A 173 0.11 12.09 5.52
N LYS A 174 -1.03 11.56 5.07
CA LYS A 174 -1.24 11.17 3.67
C LYS A 174 -1.08 12.37 2.73
N MET A 175 -1.69 13.51 3.03
CA MET A 175 -1.54 14.74 2.24
C MET A 175 -0.09 15.23 2.22
N ALA A 176 0.59 15.21 3.35
CA ALA A 176 1.99 15.60 3.44
C ALA A 176 2.91 14.66 2.63
N MET A 177 2.68 13.34 2.69
CA MET A 177 3.43 12.38 1.90
C MET A 177 3.14 12.49 0.40
N GLN A 178 1.91 12.81 0.00
CA GLN A 178 1.55 13.05 -1.41
C GLN A 178 2.21 14.30 -2.00
N ALA A 179 2.56 15.26 -1.15
CA ALA A 179 3.28 16.48 -1.58
C ALA A 179 4.77 16.24 -1.84
N LEU A 180 5.34 15.10 -1.42
CA LEU A 180 6.74 14.75 -1.64
C LEU A 180 6.91 14.12 -3.04
N PRO A 181 7.69 14.74 -3.94
CA PRO A 181 7.88 14.23 -5.31
C PRO A 181 8.67 12.92 -5.37
N GLU A 182 9.38 12.58 -4.29
CA GLU A 182 10.12 11.33 -4.13
C GLU A 182 9.22 10.13 -3.85
N LEU A 183 7.97 10.37 -3.46
CA LEU A 183 6.99 9.33 -3.14
C LEU A 183 5.93 9.21 -4.23
N GLN A 184 5.46 7.99 -4.41
CA GLN A 184 4.33 7.66 -5.29
C GLN A 184 3.48 6.57 -4.65
N ASP A 185 2.24 6.38 -5.16
CA ASP A 185 1.30 5.39 -4.66
C ASP A 185 1.10 5.48 -3.14
N VAL A 186 0.89 6.71 -2.64
CA VAL A 186 0.59 6.95 -1.22
C VAL A 186 -0.82 6.45 -0.93
N VAL A 187 -0.91 5.36 -0.18
CA VAL A 187 -2.15 4.64 0.08
C VAL A 187 -2.32 4.34 1.56
N GLU A 188 -3.56 4.17 1.97
CA GLU A 188 -3.91 3.67 3.29
C GLU A 188 -3.86 2.14 3.30
N SER A 189 -3.43 1.53 4.40
CA SER A 189 -3.40 0.08 4.55
C SER A 189 -4.80 -0.53 4.73
N VAL A 190 -5.75 0.23 5.28
CA VAL A 190 -7.12 -0.20 5.51
C VAL A 190 -8.04 0.50 4.52
N GLN A 191 -8.87 -0.27 3.82
CA GLN A 191 -9.86 0.26 2.90
C GLN A 191 -11.02 0.92 3.65
N LYS A 192 -11.57 1.99 3.06
CA LYS A 192 -12.81 2.62 3.55
C LYS A 192 -13.99 1.66 3.32
N GLY A 193 -14.90 1.61 4.26
CA GLY A 193 -16.08 0.76 4.19
C GLY A 193 -17.08 1.19 3.12
N ARG A 194 -18.12 0.39 2.95
CA ARG A 194 -19.24 0.73 2.07
C ARG A 194 -19.90 2.00 2.55
N ARG A 195 -20.52 2.71 1.62
CA ARG A 195 -21.44 3.80 1.99
C ARG A 195 -22.62 3.19 2.72
N GLU A 196 -22.91 3.70 3.90
CA GLU A 196 -23.99 3.31 4.78
C GLU A 196 -24.94 4.49 4.94
N ILE A 197 -26.23 4.19 4.86
CA ILE A 197 -27.29 5.17 5.12
C ILE A 197 -27.78 4.91 6.53
N THR A 198 -27.48 5.82 7.44
CA THR A 198 -28.00 5.78 8.80
C THR A 198 -29.31 6.53 8.84
N LEU A 199 -30.33 5.91 9.42
CA LEU A 199 -31.67 6.46 9.60
C LEU A 199 -31.83 6.87 11.05
N THR A 200 -32.22 8.12 11.28
CA THR A 200 -32.61 8.62 12.60
C THR A 200 -34.08 8.96 12.57
N LEU A 201 -34.89 8.30 13.41
CA LEU A 201 -36.34 8.53 13.42
C LEU A 201 -36.67 9.91 13.98
N LYS A 202 -37.61 10.60 13.32
CA LYS A 202 -38.22 11.84 13.79
C LYS A 202 -39.25 11.55 14.88
N GLU A 203 -39.54 12.53 15.72
CA GLU A 203 -40.64 12.45 16.73
C GLU A 203 -41.97 12.01 16.14
N LYS A 204 -42.26 12.47 14.93
CA LYS A 204 -43.48 12.11 14.18
C LYS A 204 -43.62 10.59 14.01
N ALA A 205 -42.53 9.86 13.81
CA ALA A 205 -42.55 8.41 13.65
C ALA A 205 -43.01 7.73 14.95
N TYR A 206 -42.47 8.18 16.08
CA TYR A 206 -42.85 7.64 17.40
C TYR A 206 -44.29 7.95 17.76
N ILE A 207 -44.79 9.17 17.47
CA ILE A 207 -46.19 9.55 17.67
C ILE A 207 -47.13 8.67 16.87
N LEU A 208 -46.74 8.26 15.67
CA LEU A 208 -47.49 7.36 14.80
C LEU A 208 -47.36 5.87 15.17
N GLY A 209 -46.64 5.58 16.26
CA GLY A 209 -46.48 4.22 16.79
C GLY A 209 -45.43 3.38 16.09
N PHE A 210 -44.53 3.99 15.29
CA PHE A 210 -43.43 3.30 14.66
C PHE A 210 -42.23 3.14 15.62
N ASN A 211 -41.54 2.04 15.48
CA ASN A 211 -40.18 1.84 16.00
C ASN A 211 -39.23 1.59 14.83
N GLU A 212 -37.94 1.66 15.13
CA GLU A 212 -36.87 1.47 14.14
C GLU A 212 -36.98 0.14 13.40
N ALA A 213 -37.23 -0.96 14.14
CA ALA A 213 -37.32 -2.29 13.57
C ALA A 213 -38.45 -2.45 12.55
N GLN A 214 -39.57 -1.79 12.79
CA GLN A 214 -40.73 -1.80 11.85
C GLN A 214 -40.42 -1.07 10.55
N ILE A 215 -39.79 0.12 10.64
CA ILE A 215 -39.41 0.89 9.46
C ILE A 215 -38.30 0.18 8.69
N LEU A 216 -37.22 -0.21 9.35
CA LEU A 216 -36.12 -0.98 8.72
C LEU A 216 -36.58 -2.28 8.11
N GLY A 217 -37.56 -2.96 8.75
CA GLY A 217 -38.19 -4.17 8.22
C GLY A 217 -38.87 -3.93 6.89
N GLN A 218 -39.70 -2.86 6.77
CA GLN A 218 -40.34 -2.51 5.51
C GLN A 218 -39.35 -2.08 4.43
N ILE A 219 -38.32 -1.30 4.77
CA ILE A 219 -37.27 -0.91 3.84
C ILE A 219 -36.54 -2.18 3.32
N ARG A 220 -36.15 -3.08 4.21
CA ARG A 220 -35.49 -4.33 3.84
C ARG A 220 -36.36 -5.18 2.91
N GLN A 221 -37.65 -5.30 3.20
CA GLN A 221 -38.60 -6.03 2.34
C GLN A 221 -38.72 -5.43 0.95
N GLY A 222 -38.79 -4.10 0.85
CA GLY A 222 -38.86 -3.40 -0.43
C GLY A 222 -37.57 -3.49 -1.25
N TYR A 223 -36.45 -3.27 -0.64
CA TYR A 223 -35.14 -3.18 -1.34
C TYR A 223 -34.47 -4.54 -1.54
N PHE A 224 -34.35 -5.35 -0.48
CA PHE A 224 -33.74 -6.68 -0.56
C PHE A 224 -34.76 -7.72 -1.05
N GLY A 225 -35.96 -7.65 -0.56
CA GLY A 225 -37.07 -8.54 -0.87
C GLY A 225 -37.60 -9.28 0.34
N TYR A 226 -38.81 -9.76 0.17
CA TYR A 226 -39.53 -10.61 1.10
C TYR A 226 -39.76 -11.99 0.46
N GLU A 227 -39.34 -13.06 1.12
CA GLU A 227 -39.61 -14.44 0.70
C GLU A 227 -41.09 -14.73 0.98
N ALA A 228 -41.93 -14.59 -0.04
CA ALA A 228 -43.36 -14.79 0.09
C ALA A 228 -43.74 -16.27 0.14
N GLN A 229 -43.02 -17.13 -0.54
CA GLN A 229 -43.29 -18.55 -0.61
C GLN A 229 -42.04 -19.37 -0.90
N ARG A 230 -41.98 -20.56 -0.35
CA ARG A 230 -40.94 -21.56 -0.60
C ARG A 230 -41.59 -22.88 -1.00
N LEU A 231 -41.29 -23.40 -2.16
CA LEU A 231 -41.89 -24.59 -2.76
C LEU A 231 -40.82 -25.59 -3.09
N GLN A 232 -41.08 -26.88 -2.73
CA GLN A 232 -40.22 -27.98 -3.22
C GLN A 232 -40.80 -28.51 -4.52
N ARG A 233 -39.98 -28.48 -5.60
CA ARG A 233 -40.33 -29.08 -6.89
C ARG A 233 -39.36 -30.21 -7.21
N GLY A 234 -39.76 -31.44 -6.89
CA GLY A 234 -38.85 -32.58 -7.03
C GLY A 234 -37.63 -32.44 -6.16
N LYS A 235 -36.42 -32.26 -6.79
CA LYS A 235 -35.15 -32.04 -6.09
C LYS A 235 -34.81 -30.57 -5.87
N ASP A 236 -35.54 -29.66 -6.55
CA ASP A 236 -35.24 -28.24 -6.56
C ASP A 236 -36.11 -27.48 -5.54
N GLU A 237 -35.49 -26.55 -4.81
CA GLU A 237 -36.17 -25.59 -3.92
C GLU A 237 -36.41 -24.29 -4.71
N VAL A 238 -37.69 -23.92 -4.90
CA VAL A 238 -38.11 -22.71 -5.56
C VAL A 238 -38.52 -21.68 -4.51
N LYS A 239 -37.86 -20.52 -4.50
CA LYS A 239 -38.18 -19.40 -3.61
C LYS A 239 -38.83 -18.27 -4.39
N VAL A 240 -39.95 -17.80 -3.93
CA VAL A 240 -40.72 -16.65 -4.51
C VAL A 240 -40.36 -15.42 -3.70
N TRP A 241 -39.63 -14.48 -4.34
CA TRP A 241 -39.25 -13.22 -3.73
C TRP A 241 -40.07 -12.08 -4.31
N VAL A 242 -40.56 -11.19 -3.43
CA VAL A 242 -41.28 -9.95 -3.79
C VAL A 242 -40.41 -8.78 -3.35
N ARG A 243 -40.11 -7.88 -4.26
CA ARG A 243 -39.31 -6.66 -3.99
C ARG A 243 -39.70 -5.57 -5.00
N TYR A 244 -39.30 -4.33 -4.72
CA TYR A 244 -39.45 -3.23 -5.67
C TYR A 244 -38.65 -3.48 -6.96
N ASP A 245 -39.10 -2.88 -8.07
CA ASP A 245 -38.35 -2.92 -9.33
C ASP A 245 -37.00 -2.22 -9.20
N GLU A 246 -36.06 -2.57 -10.09
CA GLU A 246 -34.66 -2.07 -10.06
C GLU A 246 -34.61 -0.54 -10.14
N LYS A 247 -35.49 0.07 -10.93
CA LYS A 247 -35.62 1.54 -11.03
C LYS A 247 -35.99 2.19 -9.71
N GLN A 248 -36.88 1.58 -8.95
CA GLN A 248 -37.37 2.07 -7.65
C GLN A 248 -36.38 1.82 -6.49
N ARG A 249 -35.27 1.16 -6.76
CA ARG A 249 -34.18 0.85 -5.79
C ARG A 249 -32.85 1.49 -6.16
N GLY A 250 -32.82 2.32 -7.22
CA GLY A 250 -31.58 2.81 -7.83
C GLY A 250 -31.03 4.09 -7.21
N SER A 251 -31.83 4.84 -6.41
CA SER A 251 -31.39 6.12 -5.87
C SER A 251 -31.85 6.36 -4.42
N ILE A 252 -31.19 7.30 -3.76
CA ILE A 252 -31.53 7.72 -2.40
C ILE A 252 -32.91 8.44 -2.42
N TYR A 253 -33.22 9.17 -3.49
CA TYR A 253 -34.49 9.84 -3.66
C TYR A 253 -35.65 8.85 -3.61
N GLU A 254 -35.50 7.70 -4.27
CA GLU A 254 -36.53 6.65 -4.23
C GLU A 254 -36.67 6.04 -2.82
N LEU A 255 -35.59 5.98 -2.06
CA LEU A 255 -35.66 5.57 -0.66
C LEU A 255 -36.37 6.58 0.20
N GLU A 256 -36.12 7.88 0.04
CA GLU A 256 -36.80 8.96 0.78
C GLU A 256 -38.32 9.01 0.49
N ASP A 257 -38.70 8.71 -0.74
CA ASP A 257 -40.07 8.73 -1.19
C ASP A 257 -40.81 7.40 -0.98
N MET A 258 -40.10 6.38 -0.49
CA MET A 258 -40.70 5.07 -0.18
C MET A 258 -41.85 5.21 0.81
N LYS A 259 -42.97 4.56 0.50
CA LYS A 259 -44.19 4.58 1.35
C LYS A 259 -44.06 3.54 2.47
N ILE A 260 -44.05 4.03 3.70
CA ILE A 260 -44.09 3.20 4.91
C ILE A 260 -45.55 3.07 5.35
N ARG A 261 -45.98 1.86 5.59
CA ARG A 261 -47.40 1.58 6.00
C ARG A 261 -47.49 1.54 7.53
N THR A 262 -48.46 2.28 8.03
CA THR A 262 -48.91 2.22 9.43
C THR A 262 -49.70 0.93 9.67
N LEU A 263 -49.97 0.60 10.93
CA LEU A 263 -50.84 -0.52 11.30
C LEU A 263 -52.26 -0.35 10.80
N ASP A 264 -52.73 0.89 10.67
CA ASP A 264 -54.05 1.26 10.13
C ASP A 264 -54.07 1.28 8.58
N GLY A 265 -52.98 0.90 7.93
CA GLY A 265 -52.90 0.83 6.46
C GLY A 265 -52.67 2.16 5.73
N LYS A 266 -52.41 3.27 6.45
CA LYS A 266 -52.03 4.54 5.84
C LYS A 266 -50.59 4.49 5.35
N GLU A 267 -50.34 5.18 4.25
CA GLU A 267 -49.01 5.27 3.64
C GLU A 267 -48.40 6.65 3.87
N ILE A 268 -47.17 6.67 4.42
CA ILE A 268 -46.42 7.89 4.75
C ILE A 268 -45.07 7.81 4.10
N PRO A 269 -44.57 8.85 3.38
CA PRO A 269 -43.23 8.86 2.83
C PRO A 269 -42.19 8.78 3.92
N LEU A 270 -41.11 7.98 3.69
CA LEU A 270 -40.04 7.74 4.67
C LEU A 270 -39.36 9.05 5.09
N ARG A 271 -39.17 10.01 4.19
CA ARG A 271 -38.60 11.35 4.48
C ARG A 271 -39.35 12.12 5.58
N GLU A 272 -40.65 11.82 5.80
CA GLU A 272 -41.42 12.43 6.89
C GLU A 272 -41.20 11.74 8.24
N LEU A 273 -40.68 10.51 8.22
CA LEU A 273 -40.52 9.67 9.40
C LEU A 273 -39.06 9.59 9.88
N ALA A 274 -38.08 9.84 9.01
CA ALA A 274 -36.67 9.72 9.33
C ALA A 274 -35.82 10.78 8.64
N ASP A 275 -34.70 11.12 9.27
CA ASP A 275 -33.58 11.84 8.67
C ASP A 275 -32.53 10.84 8.20
N PHE A 276 -31.80 11.21 7.15
CA PHE A 276 -30.81 10.37 6.49
C PHE A 276 -29.45 11.01 6.64
N SER A 277 -28.49 10.23 7.09
CA SER A 277 -27.07 10.60 7.02
C SER A 277 -26.29 9.52 6.27
N ILE A 278 -25.37 9.96 5.41
CA ILE A 278 -24.53 9.06 4.62
C ILE A 278 -23.12 9.12 5.21
N SER A 279 -22.66 8.00 5.67
CA SER A 279 -21.30 7.83 6.17
C SER A 279 -20.63 6.63 5.49
N ARG A 280 -19.34 6.47 5.70
CA ARG A 280 -18.67 5.23 5.33
C ARG A 280 -18.54 4.33 6.54
N GLY A 281 -18.92 3.09 6.38
CA GLY A 281 -18.76 2.07 7.42
C GLY A 281 -17.30 1.76 7.70
N VAL A 282 -17.03 1.09 8.80
CA VAL A 282 -15.71 0.61 9.17
C VAL A 282 -15.58 -0.84 8.72
N VAL A 283 -14.59 -1.15 7.87
CA VAL A 283 -14.34 -2.53 7.41
C VAL A 283 -13.61 -3.34 8.47
N GLY A 284 -12.64 -2.71 9.13
CA GLY A 284 -11.85 -3.35 10.18
C GLY A 284 -11.06 -2.31 10.96
N ILE A 285 -10.83 -2.60 12.22
CA ILE A 285 -9.98 -1.80 13.09
C ILE A 285 -8.80 -2.67 13.48
N ASN A 286 -7.63 -2.28 13.01
CA ASN A 286 -6.40 -2.97 13.36
C ASN A 286 -5.91 -2.50 14.73
N HIS A 287 -5.37 -3.42 15.51
CA HIS A 287 -4.77 -3.14 16.80
C HIS A 287 -3.35 -3.70 16.84
N LEU A 288 -2.45 -2.96 17.44
CA LEU A 288 -1.10 -3.37 17.76
C LEU A 288 -0.86 -3.09 19.25
N ASP A 289 -0.48 -4.10 20.00
CA ASP A 289 -0.24 -4.02 21.45
C ASP A 289 -1.39 -3.36 22.24
N GLY A 290 -2.64 -3.64 21.80
CA GLY A 290 -3.85 -3.11 22.44
C GLY A 290 -4.28 -1.72 21.97
N GLN A 291 -3.46 -0.99 21.24
CA GLN A 291 -3.79 0.31 20.65
C GLN A 291 -4.29 0.17 19.22
N LYS A 292 -5.23 1.02 18.83
CA LYS A 292 -5.68 1.10 17.43
C LYS A 292 -4.55 1.62 16.55
N GLN A 293 -4.46 1.08 15.34
CA GLN A 293 -3.44 1.49 14.38
C GLN A 293 -4.05 1.94 13.05
N VAL A 294 -3.47 2.97 12.46
CA VAL A 294 -3.70 3.40 11.08
C VAL A 294 -2.35 3.57 10.38
N THR A 295 -2.22 3.07 9.17
CA THR A 295 -0.95 3.05 8.45
C THR A 295 -1.10 3.73 7.10
N VAL A 296 -0.14 4.60 6.76
CA VAL A 296 0.04 5.19 5.44
C VAL A 296 1.30 4.60 4.83
N GLU A 297 1.18 4.11 3.62
CA GLU A 297 2.24 3.44 2.89
C GLU A 297 2.52 4.16 1.56
N ALA A 298 3.77 4.16 1.12
CA ALA A 298 4.16 4.72 -0.16
C ALA A 298 5.27 3.92 -0.84
N GLU A 299 5.31 4.02 -2.17
CA GLU A 299 6.44 3.58 -2.99
C GLU A 299 7.38 4.75 -3.29
N LEU A 300 8.62 4.43 -3.65
CA LEU A 300 9.57 5.43 -4.12
C LEU A 300 9.33 5.72 -5.60
N SER A 301 9.47 6.99 -5.99
CA SER A 301 9.30 7.42 -7.39
C SER A 301 10.47 6.99 -8.29
N SER A 302 11.64 6.73 -7.72
CA SER A 302 12.86 6.35 -8.46
C SER A 302 13.79 5.50 -7.61
N ASN A 303 14.55 4.62 -8.27
CA ASN A 303 15.64 3.83 -7.64
C ASN A 303 16.78 4.68 -7.07
N LYS A 304 16.84 5.96 -7.43
CA LYS A 304 17.86 6.89 -6.93
C LYS A 304 17.49 7.50 -5.59
N VAL A 305 16.25 7.33 -5.16
CA VAL A 305 15.72 7.88 -3.90
C VAL A 305 16.00 6.88 -2.78
N SER A 306 16.51 7.38 -1.67
CA SER A 306 16.80 6.58 -0.47
C SER A 306 15.62 6.59 0.49
N ALA A 307 15.00 5.42 0.75
CA ALA A 307 13.89 5.31 1.70
C ALA A 307 14.27 5.78 3.12
N PRO A 308 15.45 5.45 3.69
CA PRO A 308 15.87 5.97 4.98
C PRO A 308 15.96 7.50 5.04
N GLU A 309 16.39 8.17 3.98
CA GLU A 309 16.48 9.65 3.94
C GLU A 309 15.09 10.28 3.97
N ILE A 310 14.16 9.76 3.17
CA ILE A 310 12.76 10.22 3.17
C ILE A 310 12.10 9.99 4.53
N ILE A 311 12.31 8.83 5.14
CA ILE A 311 11.77 8.54 6.47
C ILE A 311 12.36 9.50 7.51
N ALA A 312 13.65 9.83 7.42
CA ALA A 312 14.28 10.80 8.31
C ALA A 312 13.65 12.20 8.12
N GLN A 313 13.47 12.64 6.88
CA GLN A 313 12.79 13.90 6.57
C GLN A 313 11.36 13.93 7.14
N ILE A 314 10.55 12.90 6.90
CA ILE A 314 9.19 12.81 7.43
C ILE A 314 9.20 12.86 8.97
N LYS A 315 10.15 12.16 9.60
CA LYS A 315 10.31 12.10 11.05
C LYS A 315 10.69 13.44 11.67
N GLU A 316 11.50 14.23 10.98
CA GLU A 316 12.02 15.50 11.51
C GLU A 316 11.11 16.69 11.17
N GLU A 317 10.48 16.71 10.00
CA GLU A 317 9.71 17.86 9.52
C GLU A 317 8.18 17.67 9.64
N ILE A 318 7.66 16.49 9.29
CA ILE A 318 6.22 16.26 9.17
C ILE A 318 5.60 15.75 10.47
N ILE A 319 6.19 14.70 11.04
CA ILE A 319 5.62 14.04 12.23
C ILE A 319 5.47 14.99 13.44
N PRO A 320 6.46 15.84 13.80
CA PRO A 320 6.30 16.75 14.94
C PRO A 320 5.14 17.72 14.77
N THR A 321 4.90 18.19 13.54
CA THR A 321 3.79 19.08 13.22
C THR A 321 2.45 18.41 13.44
N ILE A 322 2.29 17.16 13.01
CA ILE A 322 1.07 16.38 13.19
C ILE A 322 0.84 16.07 14.68
N LEU A 323 1.88 15.59 15.38
CA LEU A 323 1.77 15.27 16.82
C LEU A 323 1.48 16.48 17.70
N SER A 324 1.87 17.68 17.29
CA SER A 324 1.54 18.91 18.02
C SER A 324 0.06 19.24 18.00
N LYS A 325 -0.67 18.80 16.97
CA LYS A 325 -2.11 19.02 16.79
C LYS A 325 -2.95 17.89 17.37
N HIS A 326 -2.46 16.65 17.27
CA HIS A 326 -3.18 15.44 17.64
C HIS A 326 -2.54 14.78 18.87
N GLN A 327 -3.16 14.92 20.03
CA GLN A 327 -2.65 14.38 21.29
C GLN A 327 -2.98 12.88 21.45
N GLY A 328 -2.09 12.15 22.13
CA GLY A 328 -2.30 10.73 22.43
C GLY A 328 -2.01 9.80 21.25
N ILE A 329 -1.31 10.29 20.23
CA ILE A 329 -0.88 9.51 19.07
C ILE A 329 0.63 9.28 19.13
N SER A 330 1.06 8.07 18.83
CA SER A 330 2.48 7.71 18.74
C SER A 330 2.83 7.16 17.36
N PRO A 331 3.91 7.62 16.73
CA PRO A 331 4.34 7.15 15.42
C PRO A 331 5.18 5.88 15.54
N LEU A 332 4.95 4.93 14.64
CA LEU A 332 5.75 3.73 14.45
C LEU A 332 6.17 3.62 13.00
N TYR A 333 7.44 3.34 12.77
CA TYR A 333 8.01 3.19 11.42
C TYR A 333 8.10 1.71 11.09
N GLU A 334 7.34 1.29 10.09
CA GLU A 334 7.18 -0.11 9.70
C GLU A 334 7.76 -0.40 8.30
N GLY A 335 7.37 -1.51 7.72
CA GLY A 335 7.82 -1.94 6.40
C GLY A 335 9.30 -2.29 6.38
N GLN A 336 9.96 -2.00 5.27
CA GLN A 336 11.38 -2.31 5.07
C GLN A 336 12.29 -1.63 6.11
N ASN A 337 11.89 -0.45 6.61
CA ASN A 337 12.67 0.29 7.59
C ASN A 337 12.76 -0.45 8.93
N ARG A 338 11.66 -1.05 9.40
CA ARG A 338 11.64 -1.85 10.63
C ARG A 338 12.63 -3.03 10.57
N GLU A 339 12.67 -3.71 9.44
CA GLU A 339 13.58 -4.85 9.25
C GLU A 339 15.05 -4.39 9.09
N ALA A 340 15.27 -3.24 8.43
CA ALA A 340 16.58 -2.61 8.37
C ALA A 340 17.09 -2.22 9.77
N ASP A 341 16.27 -1.59 10.59
CA ASP A 341 16.62 -1.19 11.96
C ASP A 341 16.93 -2.40 12.86
N LYS A 342 16.15 -3.47 12.77
CA LYS A 342 16.43 -4.71 13.50
C LYS A 342 17.80 -5.28 13.13
N THR A 343 18.10 -5.34 11.84
CA THR A 343 19.35 -5.87 11.35
C THR A 343 20.52 -4.95 11.71
N GLN A 344 20.33 -3.63 11.63
CA GLN A 344 21.35 -2.66 12.01
C GLN A 344 21.67 -2.73 13.51
N LYS A 345 20.65 -2.88 14.37
CA LYS A 345 20.87 -3.10 15.82
C LYS A 345 21.66 -4.38 16.08
N SER A 346 21.36 -5.47 15.37
CA SER A 346 22.07 -6.74 15.51
C SER A 346 23.49 -6.65 14.96
N SER A 347 23.72 -5.96 13.84
CA SER A 347 25.04 -5.83 13.22
C SER A 347 25.95 -4.84 13.94
N ARG A 348 25.43 -3.93 14.77
CA ARG A 348 26.19 -2.93 15.50
C ARG A 348 27.27 -3.54 16.40
N PHE A 349 27.04 -4.72 16.94
CA PHE A 349 28.01 -5.48 17.74
C PHE A 349 28.86 -6.45 16.89
N ALA A 350 28.26 -7.03 15.86
CA ALA A 350 28.95 -8.01 15.01
C ALA A 350 30.01 -7.38 14.10
N LEU A 351 29.74 -6.21 13.55
CA LEU A 351 30.63 -5.55 12.59
C LEU A 351 31.99 -5.16 13.17
N PRO A 352 32.11 -4.51 14.35
CA PRO A 352 33.40 -4.25 14.97
C PRO A 352 34.13 -5.54 15.37
N PHE A 353 33.42 -6.57 15.81
CA PHE A 353 34.02 -7.87 16.15
C PHE A 353 34.64 -8.55 14.94
N VAL A 354 33.93 -8.62 13.81
CA VAL A 354 34.43 -9.16 12.54
C VAL A 354 35.66 -8.38 12.08
N LEU A 355 35.66 -7.06 12.24
CA LEU A 355 36.75 -6.18 11.83
C LEU A 355 38.00 -6.42 12.68
N VAL A 356 37.84 -6.61 13.99
CA VAL A 356 38.93 -7.00 14.89
C VAL A 356 39.45 -8.37 14.50
N CYS A 357 38.61 -9.35 14.20
CA CYS A 357 39.06 -10.69 13.74
C CYS A 357 39.83 -10.62 12.42
N ILE A 358 39.38 -9.83 11.45
CA ILE A 358 40.10 -9.62 10.18
C ILE A 358 41.49 -8.98 10.45
N LEU A 359 41.54 -7.97 11.31
CA LEU A 359 42.80 -7.31 11.67
C LEU A 359 43.74 -8.27 12.38
N CYS A 360 43.26 -9.12 13.28
CA CYS A 360 44.04 -10.18 13.93
C CYS A 360 44.56 -11.21 12.92
N ILE A 361 43.76 -11.62 11.95
CA ILE A 361 44.18 -12.55 10.90
C ILE A 361 45.26 -11.91 10.02
N ILE A 362 45.08 -10.66 9.61
CA ILE A 362 46.08 -9.93 8.82
C ILE A 362 47.42 -9.81 9.62
N THR A 363 47.34 -9.41 10.89
CA THR A 363 48.55 -9.33 11.75
C THR A 363 49.21 -10.68 11.96
N PHE A 364 48.43 -11.74 12.17
CA PHE A 364 48.92 -13.10 12.29
C PHE A 364 49.65 -13.59 11.02
N ILE A 365 49.05 -13.34 9.83
CA ILE A 365 49.69 -13.67 8.54
C ILE A 365 51.00 -12.88 8.34
N VAL A 366 51.00 -11.57 8.67
CA VAL A 366 52.18 -10.72 8.55
C VAL A 366 53.29 -11.18 9.49
N VAL A 367 52.98 -11.54 10.74
CA VAL A 367 53.96 -12.02 11.73
C VAL A 367 54.52 -13.38 11.32
N ASN A 368 53.69 -14.36 10.93
CA ASN A 368 54.15 -15.70 10.52
C ASN A 368 54.98 -15.69 9.22
N THR A 369 54.65 -14.80 8.28
CA THR A 369 55.49 -14.65 7.08
C THR A 369 56.87 -14.04 7.43
N PHE A 370 56.97 -13.38 8.58
CA PHE A 370 58.27 -12.86 9.06
C PHE A 370 59.16 -13.92 9.68
N GLU A 371 58.61 -14.85 10.47
CA GLU A 371 59.36 -15.94 11.06
C GLU A 371 59.94 -16.91 9.99
N CYS A 372 59.21 -17.15 8.91
CA CYS A 372 59.67 -17.96 7.78
C CYS A 372 60.81 -17.34 6.96
N ARG A 373 61.13 -16.04 7.13
CA ARG A 373 62.24 -15.36 6.44
C ARG A 373 63.51 -15.23 7.28
N VAL A 374 63.47 -15.59 8.56
CA VAL A 374 64.61 -15.50 9.49
C VAL A 374 65.31 -16.85 9.65
N TYR A 375 64.78 -17.93 9.07
CA TYR A 375 65.42 -19.22 8.87
C TYR A 375 65.66 -19.43 7.35
#